data_cd535e9d6b45823f847f6c8457815c84
#
_entry.id   cd535e9d6b45823f847f6c8457815c84
#
_cell.length_a   1.000
_cell.length_b   1.000
_cell.length_c   1.000
_cell.angle_alpha   90.00
_cell.angle_beta   90.00
_cell.angle_gamma   90.00
#
_symmetry.space_group_name_H-M   'P 1'
#
loop_
_entity.id
_entity.type
_entity.pdbx_description
1 polymer ?
#
loop_
_entity_poly.entity_id
_entity_poly.type
_entity_poly.pdbx_seq_one_letter_code
_entity_poly.pdbx_strand_id
1 'polypeptide(L)'
;MPGLYLRCPDCQKMVTKARVREMLNVCPECNYHFEISSQERIQILLDPGSFRELFEDLEPQDPLHFVGRRPYQERLKQAQELTGLKDACIVGTGRIGGSSVVFGVSDSRFLRGSMGSVVGEKICRAVNLAASEHLPFVFVSGSGGGARMDEGILSLMQMACLLYTSDAADEG
;
A
#
# COMPACT_ATOMS: atom_id res chain seq x y z
N MET A 1 14.67 -23.08 13.17
CA MET A 1 13.33 -23.00 12.58
C MET A 1 12.70 -21.68 13.00
N PRO A 2 12.51 -20.69 12.16
CA PRO A 2 11.83 -19.46 12.53
C PRO A 2 10.38 -19.83 12.87
N GLY A 3 9.99 -19.52 14.09
CA GLY A 3 8.87 -20.04 14.86
C GLY A 3 7.57 -20.27 14.13
N LEU A 4 7.02 -21.45 14.31
CA LEU A 4 5.66 -21.86 13.96
C LEU A 4 4.61 -21.01 14.70
N TYR A 5 4.99 -20.38 15.80
CA TYR A 5 4.14 -19.60 16.69
C TYR A 5 4.49 -18.12 16.66
N LEU A 6 3.49 -17.29 16.93
CA LEU A 6 3.65 -15.87 17.23
C LEU A 6 2.88 -15.53 18.51
N ARG A 7 3.36 -14.54 19.24
CA ARG A 7 2.69 -14.04 20.44
C ARG A 7 1.79 -12.86 20.05
N CYS A 8 0.50 -12.97 20.37
CA CYS A 8 -0.41 -11.86 20.12
C CYS A 8 -0.04 -10.66 21.02
N PRO A 9 0.10 -9.45 20.47
CA PRO A 9 0.45 -8.28 21.27
C PRO A 9 -0.66 -7.84 22.22
N ASP A 10 -1.90 -8.17 21.92
CA ASP A 10 -3.06 -7.82 22.73
C ASP A 10 -3.29 -8.85 23.87
N CYS A 11 -3.74 -10.08 23.54
CA CYS A 11 -4.05 -11.08 24.55
C CYS A 11 -2.84 -11.86 25.09
N GLN A 12 -1.62 -11.60 24.56
CA GLN A 12 -0.35 -12.23 24.94
C GLN A 12 -0.26 -13.75 24.77
N LYS A 13 -1.29 -14.39 24.24
CA LYS A 13 -1.31 -15.84 23.98
C LYS A 13 -0.43 -16.19 22.78
N MET A 14 0.12 -17.40 22.84
CA MET A 14 0.86 -18.00 21.72
C MET A 14 -0.13 -18.62 20.73
N VAL A 15 -0.11 -18.18 19.48
CA VAL A 15 -0.95 -18.70 18.40
C VAL A 15 -0.10 -19.19 17.25
N THR A 16 -0.55 -20.20 16.51
CA THR A 16 0.19 -20.69 15.35
C THR A 16 0.02 -19.71 14.17
N LYS A 17 1.11 -19.47 13.43
CA LYS A 17 1.05 -18.64 12.21
C LYS A 17 0.07 -19.19 11.17
N ALA A 18 -0.05 -20.52 11.07
CA ALA A 18 -1.00 -21.16 10.16
C ALA A 18 -2.44 -20.76 10.52
N ARG A 19 -2.81 -20.87 11.81
CA ARG A 19 -4.15 -20.51 12.26
C ARG A 19 -4.47 -19.02 12.07
N VAL A 20 -3.48 -18.13 12.30
CA VAL A 20 -3.64 -16.69 12.07
C VAL A 20 -3.88 -16.42 10.58
N ARG A 21 -3.15 -17.09 9.67
CA ARG A 21 -3.36 -16.95 8.22
C ARG A 21 -4.73 -17.45 7.76
N GLU A 22 -5.19 -18.60 8.27
CA GLU A 22 -6.55 -19.11 8.02
C GLU A 22 -7.63 -18.12 8.44
N MET A 23 -7.38 -17.36 9.52
CA MET A 23 -8.26 -16.30 10.03
C MET A 23 -7.98 -14.92 9.40
N LEU A 24 -7.37 -14.88 8.22
CA LEU A 24 -7.04 -13.64 7.47
C LEU A 24 -6.24 -12.63 8.31
N ASN A 25 -5.23 -13.14 9.03
CA ASN A 25 -4.37 -12.38 9.94
C ASN A 25 -5.10 -11.75 11.15
N VAL A 26 -6.14 -12.43 11.62
CA VAL A 26 -6.84 -12.10 12.87
C VAL A 26 -6.47 -13.11 13.95
N CYS A 27 -6.29 -12.64 15.18
CA CYS A 27 -6.02 -13.52 16.32
C CYS A 27 -7.24 -14.38 16.62
N PRO A 28 -7.13 -15.72 16.65
CA PRO A 28 -8.26 -16.60 16.95
C PRO A 28 -8.76 -16.51 18.40
N GLU A 29 -7.98 -15.87 19.29
CA GLU A 29 -8.26 -15.82 20.73
C GLU A 29 -8.92 -14.51 21.19
N CYS A 30 -8.58 -13.37 20.52
CA CYS A 30 -9.07 -12.07 20.95
C CYS A 30 -9.52 -11.16 19.80
N ASN A 31 -9.50 -11.65 18.56
CA ASN A 31 -9.81 -10.88 17.35
C ASN A 31 -8.88 -9.71 17.07
N TYR A 32 -7.68 -9.69 17.64
CA TYR A 32 -6.67 -8.68 17.28
C TYR A 32 -6.27 -8.85 15.82
N HIS A 33 -6.26 -7.75 15.05
CA HIS A 33 -5.85 -7.71 13.65
C HIS A 33 -4.34 -7.48 13.57
N PHE A 34 -3.61 -8.48 13.10
CA PHE A 34 -2.17 -8.33 12.82
C PHE A 34 -1.96 -7.48 11.57
N GLU A 35 -0.81 -6.81 11.53
CA GLU A 35 -0.38 -6.10 10.33
C GLU A 35 -0.17 -7.08 9.18
N ILE A 36 -0.67 -6.73 8.00
CA ILE A 36 -0.53 -7.51 6.77
C ILE A 36 0.15 -6.68 5.68
N SER A 37 0.93 -7.34 4.86
CA SER A 37 1.60 -6.72 3.71
C SER A 37 0.62 -6.35 2.61
N SER A 38 1.03 -5.44 1.73
CA SER A 38 0.29 -5.15 0.50
C SER A 38 0.08 -6.39 -0.36
N GLN A 39 1.10 -7.26 -0.49
CA GLN A 39 1.00 -8.51 -1.23
C GLN A 39 -0.02 -9.49 -0.61
N GLU A 40 0.00 -9.65 0.72
CA GLU A 40 -0.99 -10.49 1.40
C GLU A 40 -2.41 -9.93 1.22
N ARG A 41 -2.57 -8.62 1.25
CA ARG A 41 -3.86 -7.97 1.03
C ARG A 41 -4.37 -8.17 -0.39
N ILE A 42 -3.50 -8.10 -1.40
CA ILE A 42 -3.82 -8.46 -2.79
C ILE A 42 -4.32 -9.91 -2.88
N GLN A 43 -3.61 -10.85 -2.23
CA GLN A 43 -4.00 -12.27 -2.23
C GLN A 43 -5.33 -12.55 -1.53
N ILE A 44 -5.70 -11.75 -0.52
CA ILE A 44 -6.96 -11.90 0.22
C ILE A 44 -8.15 -11.34 -0.58
N LEU A 45 -7.96 -10.23 -1.30
CA LEU A 45 -9.05 -9.48 -1.88
C LEU A 45 -9.31 -9.80 -3.36
N LEU A 46 -8.25 -10.13 -4.11
CA LEU A 46 -8.39 -10.39 -5.54
C LEU A 46 -8.46 -11.88 -5.86
N ASP A 47 -9.08 -12.19 -6.98
CA ASP A 47 -9.15 -13.56 -7.49
C ASP A 47 -7.73 -14.10 -7.73
N PRO A 48 -7.43 -15.35 -7.36
CA PRO A 48 -6.10 -15.92 -7.48
C PRO A 48 -5.50 -15.77 -8.88
N GLY A 49 -4.28 -15.22 -8.95
CA GLY A 49 -3.51 -15.04 -10.19
C GLY A 49 -4.06 -13.97 -11.14
N SER A 50 -5.07 -13.19 -10.73
CA SER A 50 -5.65 -12.15 -11.58
C SER A 50 -4.90 -10.82 -11.54
N PHE A 51 -4.08 -10.57 -10.50
CA PHE A 51 -3.40 -9.30 -10.32
C PHE A 51 -2.23 -9.12 -11.29
N ARG A 52 -2.18 -7.95 -11.90
CA ARG A 52 -1.06 -7.45 -12.71
C ARG A 52 -0.68 -6.08 -12.20
N GLU A 53 0.51 -5.94 -11.64
CA GLU A 53 1.05 -4.67 -11.21
C GLU A 53 1.28 -3.73 -12.40
N LEU A 54 1.07 -2.44 -12.17
CA LEU A 54 1.30 -1.36 -13.13
C LEU A 54 2.23 -0.31 -12.52
N PHE A 55 2.96 0.40 -13.40
CA PHE A 55 3.85 1.50 -13.00
C PHE A 55 4.92 1.09 -11.99
N GLU A 56 5.45 -0.12 -12.16
CA GLU A 56 6.50 -0.69 -11.31
C GLU A 56 7.84 0.06 -11.41
N ASP A 57 8.05 0.80 -12.49
CA ASP A 57 9.24 1.59 -12.77
C ASP A 57 9.33 2.89 -11.96
N LEU A 58 8.22 3.34 -11.39
CA LEU A 58 8.19 4.57 -10.60
C LEU A 58 8.91 4.40 -9.27
N GLU A 59 9.91 5.23 -9.05
CA GLU A 59 10.73 5.27 -7.83
C GLU A 59 10.79 6.68 -7.24
N PRO A 60 10.73 6.81 -5.89
CA PRO A 60 10.87 8.10 -5.24
C PRO A 60 12.25 8.70 -5.48
N GLN A 61 12.27 9.99 -5.75
CA GLN A 61 13.47 10.80 -5.87
C GLN A 61 13.63 11.64 -4.59
N ASP A 62 14.86 12.06 -4.31
CA ASP A 62 15.15 13.01 -3.22
C ASP A 62 15.68 14.34 -3.79
N PRO A 63 14.81 15.15 -4.45
CA PRO A 63 15.24 16.41 -5.05
C PRO A 63 15.62 17.45 -4.02
N LEU A 64 15.22 17.30 -2.77
CA LEU A 64 15.49 18.23 -1.69
C LEU A 64 16.76 17.88 -0.91
N HIS A 65 17.34 16.70 -1.14
CA HIS A 65 18.45 16.14 -0.35
C HIS A 65 18.16 16.23 1.15
N PHE A 66 16.93 15.81 1.52
CA PHE A 66 16.41 16.01 2.85
C PHE A 66 17.19 15.19 3.89
N VAL A 67 17.63 15.88 4.93
CA VAL A 67 18.33 15.27 6.08
C VAL A 67 17.56 15.60 7.35
N GLY A 68 16.84 14.59 7.89
CA GLY A 68 16.23 14.65 9.21
C GLY A 68 17.16 14.02 10.25
N ARG A 69 16.68 13.02 11.01
CA ARG A 69 17.57 12.22 11.89
C ARG A 69 18.54 11.36 11.09
N ARG A 70 18.19 10.99 9.88
CA ARG A 70 19.00 10.29 8.88
C ARG A 70 18.62 10.82 7.49
N PRO A 71 19.53 10.76 6.50
CA PRO A 71 19.22 11.11 5.12
C PRO A 71 18.02 10.34 4.58
N TYR A 72 17.20 11.01 3.79
CA TYR A 72 15.99 10.40 3.23
C TYR A 72 16.34 9.20 2.32
N GLN A 73 17.39 9.31 1.51
CA GLN A 73 17.85 8.21 0.65
C GLN A 73 18.19 6.93 1.43
N GLU A 74 18.83 7.06 2.59
CA GLU A 74 19.13 5.89 3.45
C GLU A 74 17.85 5.24 3.98
N ARG A 75 16.88 6.06 4.36
CA ARG A 75 15.58 5.59 4.85
C ARG A 75 14.78 4.91 3.75
N LEU A 76 14.81 5.46 2.51
CA LEU A 76 14.20 4.83 1.33
C LEU A 76 14.80 3.46 1.08
N LYS A 77 16.13 3.39 0.98
CA LYS A 77 16.84 2.13 0.74
C LYS A 77 16.52 1.08 1.80
N GLN A 78 16.53 1.46 3.08
CA GLN A 78 16.15 0.56 4.17
C GLN A 78 14.71 0.07 4.05
N ALA A 79 13.76 0.94 3.68
CA ALA A 79 12.37 0.56 3.49
C ALA A 79 12.20 -0.37 2.29
N GLN A 80 12.90 -0.12 1.19
CA GLN A 80 12.92 -0.98 0.00
C GLN A 80 13.49 -2.37 0.32
N GLU A 81 14.60 -2.45 1.04
CA GLU A 81 15.20 -3.72 1.48
C GLU A 81 14.28 -4.51 2.42
N LEU A 82 13.58 -3.82 3.32
CA LEU A 82 12.65 -4.44 4.27
C LEU A 82 11.39 -4.99 3.62
N THR A 83 10.84 -4.27 2.67
CA THR A 83 9.50 -4.55 2.10
C THR A 83 9.54 -5.21 0.73
N GLY A 84 10.63 -5.05 -0.01
CA GLY A 84 10.74 -5.42 -1.42
C GLY A 84 9.96 -4.49 -2.36
N LEU A 85 9.41 -3.38 -1.83
CA LEU A 85 8.64 -2.40 -2.59
C LEU A 85 9.51 -1.21 -2.99
N LYS A 86 9.20 -0.58 -4.12
CA LYS A 86 9.85 0.68 -4.52
C LYS A 86 9.31 1.89 -3.77
N ASP A 87 8.01 1.91 -3.45
CA ASP A 87 7.38 2.91 -2.58
C ASP A 87 6.17 2.29 -1.82
N ALA A 88 5.53 3.08 -0.98
CA ALA A 88 4.47 2.68 -0.05
C ALA A 88 3.15 2.25 -0.73
N CYS A 89 3.07 2.15 -2.05
CA CYS A 89 1.86 1.83 -2.78
C CYS A 89 2.14 0.89 -3.96
N ILE A 90 1.27 -0.11 -4.10
CA ILE A 90 1.16 -0.96 -5.29
C ILE A 90 -0.17 -0.64 -5.96
N VAL A 91 -0.17 -0.47 -7.28
CA VAL A 91 -1.38 -0.35 -8.09
C VAL A 91 -1.33 -1.32 -9.27
N GLY A 92 -2.49 -1.73 -9.75
CA GLY A 92 -2.56 -2.66 -10.87
C GLY A 92 -3.99 -2.95 -11.29
N THR A 93 -4.16 -3.89 -12.18
CA THR A 93 -5.45 -4.45 -12.56
C THR A 93 -5.63 -5.84 -11.98
N GLY A 94 -6.87 -6.23 -11.71
CA GLY A 94 -7.20 -7.54 -11.18
C GLY A 94 -8.68 -7.84 -11.29
N ARG A 95 -9.12 -8.90 -10.62
CA ARG A 95 -10.54 -9.27 -10.54
C ARG A 95 -10.97 -9.49 -9.11
N ILE A 96 -12.19 -9.10 -8.80
CA ILE A 96 -12.87 -9.40 -7.53
C ILE A 96 -14.18 -10.11 -7.89
N GLY A 97 -14.28 -11.40 -7.52
CA GLY A 97 -15.46 -12.20 -7.84
C GLY A 97 -15.77 -12.26 -9.34
N GLY A 98 -14.76 -12.35 -10.18
CA GLY A 98 -14.84 -12.37 -11.64
C GLY A 98 -14.94 -10.99 -12.31
N SER A 99 -15.26 -9.92 -11.58
CA SER A 99 -15.39 -8.55 -12.12
C SER A 99 -14.02 -7.87 -12.20
N SER A 100 -13.70 -7.29 -13.35
CA SER A 100 -12.44 -6.54 -13.54
C SER A 100 -12.45 -5.24 -12.75
N VAL A 101 -11.33 -4.93 -12.11
CA VAL A 101 -11.12 -3.71 -11.32
C VAL A 101 -9.72 -3.16 -11.54
N VAL A 102 -9.57 -1.85 -11.39
CA VAL A 102 -8.29 -1.23 -11.10
C VAL A 102 -8.14 -1.19 -9.60
N PHE A 103 -7.03 -1.72 -9.09
CA PHE A 103 -6.82 -1.95 -7.67
C PHE A 103 -5.55 -1.26 -7.17
N GLY A 104 -5.64 -0.64 -6.00
CA GLY A 104 -4.49 -0.07 -5.32
C GLY A 104 -4.47 -0.42 -3.84
N VAL A 105 -3.28 -0.50 -3.28
CA VAL A 105 -3.08 -0.79 -1.85
C VAL A 105 -1.84 -0.10 -1.32
N SER A 106 -1.95 0.55 -0.15
CA SER A 106 -0.78 1.08 0.57
C SER A 106 -0.23 0.08 1.58
N ASP A 107 1.09 0.15 1.85
CA ASP A 107 1.80 -0.71 2.79
C ASP A 107 2.39 0.11 3.94
N SER A 108 1.90 -0.14 5.16
CA SER A 108 2.35 0.55 6.37
C SER A 108 3.81 0.31 6.71
N ARG A 109 4.39 -0.80 6.26
CA ARG A 109 5.79 -1.16 6.54
C ARG A 109 6.77 -0.29 5.77
N PHE A 110 6.35 0.31 4.64
CA PHE A 110 7.16 1.25 3.89
C PHE A 110 6.97 2.67 4.45
N LEU A 111 7.93 3.17 5.20
CA LEU A 111 7.92 4.50 5.83
C LEU A 111 6.58 4.85 6.52
N ARG A 112 5.99 3.88 7.24
CA ARG A 112 4.66 3.97 7.88
C ARG A 112 3.51 4.24 6.90
N GLY A 113 3.69 3.89 5.62
CA GLY A 113 2.70 4.14 4.59
C GLY A 113 2.50 5.62 4.25
N SER A 114 3.50 6.47 4.54
CA SER A 114 3.42 7.89 4.19
C SER A 114 3.39 8.09 2.68
N MET A 115 2.54 9.01 2.23
CA MET A 115 2.31 9.28 0.81
C MET A 115 3.30 10.31 0.28
N GLY A 116 4.21 9.86 -0.59
CA GLY A 116 5.11 10.70 -1.37
C GLY A 116 4.57 10.98 -2.76
N SER A 117 5.36 11.65 -3.57
CA SER A 117 5.03 12.00 -4.97
C SER A 117 4.72 10.76 -5.82
N VAL A 118 5.47 9.67 -5.64
CA VAL A 118 5.25 8.41 -6.37
C VAL A 118 3.93 7.75 -6.00
N VAL A 119 3.55 7.77 -4.72
CA VAL A 119 2.25 7.25 -4.30
C VAL A 119 1.11 7.99 -4.99
N GLY A 120 1.17 9.33 -4.99
CA GLY A 120 0.19 10.16 -5.68
C GLY A 120 0.14 9.90 -7.18
N GLU A 121 1.28 9.86 -7.85
CA GLU A 121 1.37 9.59 -9.28
C GLU A 121 0.80 8.22 -9.65
N LYS A 122 1.13 7.16 -8.89
CA LYS A 122 0.56 5.82 -9.10
C LYS A 122 -0.95 5.81 -8.98
N ILE A 123 -1.50 6.48 -7.95
CA ILE A 123 -2.96 6.54 -7.75
C ILE A 123 -3.61 7.36 -8.86
N CYS A 124 -3.09 8.53 -9.22
CA CYS A 124 -3.61 9.35 -10.33
C CYS A 124 -3.66 8.56 -11.64
N ARG A 125 -2.57 7.86 -11.99
CA ARG A 125 -2.55 7.01 -13.20
C ARG A 125 -3.57 5.88 -13.11
N ALA A 126 -3.73 5.28 -11.93
CA ALA A 126 -4.70 4.20 -11.72
C ALA A 126 -6.15 4.68 -11.86
N VAL A 127 -6.48 5.85 -11.30
CA VAL A 127 -7.82 6.47 -11.44
C VAL A 127 -8.11 6.83 -12.89
N ASN A 128 -7.15 7.46 -13.60
CA ASN A 128 -7.29 7.78 -15.01
C ASN A 128 -7.50 6.52 -15.88
N LEU A 129 -6.76 5.44 -15.59
CA LEU A 129 -6.97 4.16 -16.26
C LEU A 129 -8.36 3.60 -15.99
N ALA A 130 -8.81 3.63 -14.73
CA ALA A 130 -10.13 3.17 -14.36
C ALA A 130 -11.25 3.93 -15.11
N ALA A 131 -11.13 5.26 -15.18
CA ALA A 131 -12.04 6.11 -15.91
C ALA A 131 -12.03 5.80 -17.42
N SER A 132 -10.86 5.70 -18.05
CA SER A 132 -10.74 5.42 -19.50
C SER A 132 -11.26 4.04 -19.90
N GLU A 133 -11.10 3.05 -19.05
CA GLU A 133 -11.52 1.67 -19.28
C GLU A 133 -12.93 1.37 -18.72
N HIS A 134 -13.59 2.36 -18.12
CA HIS A 134 -14.89 2.20 -17.45
C HIS A 134 -14.89 1.08 -16.41
N LEU A 135 -13.80 0.97 -15.64
CA LEU A 135 -13.62 0.00 -14.58
C LEU A 135 -13.77 0.66 -13.20
N PRO A 136 -14.29 -0.07 -12.20
CA PRO A 136 -14.27 0.44 -10.83
C PRO A 136 -12.82 0.54 -10.32
N PHE A 137 -12.52 1.61 -9.59
CA PHE A 137 -11.27 1.78 -8.85
C PHE A 137 -11.49 1.42 -7.38
N VAL A 138 -10.70 0.48 -6.88
CA VAL A 138 -10.73 0.04 -5.48
C VAL A 138 -9.38 0.32 -4.84
N PHE A 139 -9.34 1.20 -3.84
CA PHE A 139 -8.11 1.51 -3.11
C PHE A 139 -8.23 1.09 -1.65
N VAL A 140 -7.25 0.30 -1.18
CA VAL A 140 -7.18 -0.16 0.21
C VAL A 140 -6.08 0.59 0.95
N SER A 141 -6.48 1.49 1.84
CA SER A 141 -5.54 2.17 2.72
C SER A 141 -5.06 1.20 3.82
N GLY A 142 -3.81 0.77 3.73
CA GLY A 142 -3.17 -0.11 4.72
C GLY A 142 -2.52 0.64 5.88
N SER A 143 -2.61 1.97 5.91
CA SER A 143 -1.90 2.77 6.90
C SER A 143 -2.64 4.06 7.23
N GLY A 144 -2.28 4.66 8.37
CA GLY A 144 -2.65 6.02 8.75
C GLY A 144 -1.58 7.07 8.41
N GLY A 145 -0.66 6.77 7.49
CA GLY A 145 0.39 7.72 7.06
C GLY A 145 -0.20 8.90 6.30
N GLY A 146 0.27 10.11 6.63
CA GLY A 146 -0.05 11.35 5.90
C GLY A 146 0.95 11.65 4.79
N ALA A 147 1.00 12.91 4.35
CA ALA A 147 2.00 13.39 3.39
C ALA A 147 3.43 13.16 3.92
N ARG A 148 4.32 12.69 3.04
CA ARG A 148 5.71 12.37 3.39
C ARG A 148 6.52 13.64 3.59
N MET A 149 6.90 13.93 4.83
CA MET A 149 7.63 15.15 5.19
C MET A 149 8.98 15.28 4.45
N ASP A 150 9.64 14.17 4.18
CA ASP A 150 10.95 14.13 3.52
C ASP A 150 10.90 14.71 2.09
N GLU A 151 9.75 14.69 1.44
CA GLU A 151 9.52 15.26 0.10
C GLU A 151 8.91 16.67 0.14
N GLY A 152 8.70 17.23 1.33
CA GLY A 152 8.23 18.61 1.52
C GLY A 152 6.94 18.92 0.77
N ILE A 153 6.94 20.03 0.03
CA ILE A 153 5.76 20.49 -0.72
C ILE A 153 5.30 19.52 -1.80
N LEU A 154 6.19 18.68 -2.35
CA LEU A 154 5.83 17.72 -3.39
C LEU A 154 4.83 16.70 -2.89
N SER A 155 4.99 16.23 -1.65
CA SER A 155 4.05 15.29 -1.03
C SER A 155 2.69 15.92 -0.70
N LEU A 156 2.62 17.24 -0.52
CA LEU A 156 1.35 17.96 -0.35
C LEU A 156 0.66 18.20 -1.70
N MET A 157 1.42 18.56 -2.73
CA MET A 157 0.88 18.80 -4.07
C MET A 157 0.28 17.56 -4.70
N GLN A 158 0.84 16.37 -4.44
CA GLN A 158 0.27 15.12 -4.93
C GLN A 158 -1.14 14.85 -4.35
N MET A 159 -1.44 15.31 -3.12
CA MET A 159 -2.79 15.24 -2.55
C MET A 159 -3.80 16.07 -3.33
N ALA A 160 -3.40 17.27 -3.77
CA ALA A 160 -4.25 18.10 -4.64
C ALA A 160 -4.53 17.43 -5.99
N CYS A 161 -3.51 16.80 -6.59
CA CYS A 161 -3.70 16.03 -7.83
C CYS A 161 -4.69 14.87 -7.65
N LEU A 162 -4.65 14.16 -6.52
CA LEU A 162 -5.60 13.09 -6.21
C LEU A 162 -7.02 13.59 -6.11
N LEU A 163 -7.26 14.70 -5.41
CA LEU A 163 -8.58 15.30 -5.29
C LEU A 163 -9.14 15.71 -6.66
N TYR A 164 -8.35 16.43 -7.45
CA TYR A 164 -8.78 16.87 -8.78
C TYR A 164 -9.12 15.70 -9.71
N THR A 165 -8.32 14.62 -9.67
CA THR A 165 -8.57 13.43 -10.48
C THR A 165 -9.85 12.70 -10.05
N SER A 166 -10.12 12.65 -8.75
CA SER A 166 -11.35 12.04 -8.21
C SER A 166 -12.60 12.85 -8.59
N ASP A 167 -12.55 14.18 -8.41
CA ASP A 167 -13.68 15.07 -8.75
C ASP A 167 -14.01 15.03 -10.24
N ALA A 168 -13.01 14.98 -11.11
CA ALA A 168 -13.22 14.84 -12.55
C ALA A 168 -13.88 13.50 -12.95
N ALA A 169 -13.71 12.45 -12.15
CA ALA A 169 -14.36 11.16 -12.38
C ALA A 169 -15.84 11.15 -11.95
N ASP A 170 -16.23 12.04 -11.02
CA ASP A 170 -17.61 12.14 -10.52
C ASP A 170 -18.51 13.02 -11.43
N GLU A 171 -17.93 13.80 -12.33
CA GLU A 171 -18.65 14.69 -13.26
C GLU A 171 -19.03 14.04 -14.63
N GLY A 172 -18.76 12.75 -14.81
CA GLY A 172 -18.93 11.99 -16.06
C GLY A 172 -20.23 11.17 -16.15
#